data_a0104402ed1a974392389e1293332ea0
#
_entry.id   a0104402ed1a974392389e1293332ea0
#
_cell.length_a   1.000
_cell.length_b   1.000
_cell.length_c   1.000
_cell.angle_alpha   90.00
_cell.angle_beta   90.00
_cell.angle_gamma   90.00
#
_symmetry.space_group_name_H-M   'P 1'
#
loop_
_entity.id
_entity.type
_entity.pdbx_description
1 polymer ?
#
loop_
_entity_poly.entity_id
_entity_poly.type
_entity_poly.pdbx_seq_one_letter_code
_entity_poly.pdbx_strand_id
1 'polypeptide(L)'
;MGRERLDTLLVKRDFFSSREKAKAAIIGENIRICNMLETKPGKTFDEDTLSNDMIELVGETLKYVSRGGLKLEKAIETFTIDLSDKICMDIGASTGGFTDCMLQNGAGKVYSVDVGHDQLDKKLLDDSRVINMEGVNFRYIGESDVPEKLDFASVDVSFISLLMILPPALPLLKDDGQMVCLIKPQFEAGRENVGKKGVVKDRKIHISVIGGIADNAQAFGFKVLGISFSPVRGPEGNIEYLIYLGKGSEDINAIPYSSIHRNDIIEVVESAHKEL
;
A
#
# COMPACT_ATOMS: atom_id res chain seq x y z
N MET A 1 -21.15 23.99 29.35
CA MET A 1 -19.74 23.66 29.43
C MET A 1 -19.60 22.17 29.20
N GLY A 2 -19.26 21.76 27.99
CA GLY A 2 -19.21 20.35 27.60
C GLY A 2 -17.77 19.89 27.45
N ARG A 3 -17.41 18.79 28.10
CA ARG A 3 -16.16 18.09 27.78
C ARG A 3 -16.40 17.21 26.56
N GLU A 4 -15.64 17.44 25.51
CA GLU A 4 -15.73 16.71 24.26
C GLU A 4 -14.48 15.84 24.05
N ARG A 5 -14.63 14.71 23.39
CA ARG A 5 -13.52 13.82 23.05
C ARG A 5 -12.60 14.47 22.03
N LEU A 6 -11.30 14.24 22.17
CA LEU A 6 -10.29 14.83 21.26
C LEU A 6 -10.55 14.46 19.81
N ASP A 7 -10.84 13.18 19.50
CA ASP A 7 -11.14 12.72 18.14
C ASP A 7 -12.36 13.42 17.52
N THR A 8 -13.37 13.74 18.32
CA THR A 8 -14.57 14.47 17.88
C THR A 8 -14.27 15.97 17.74
N LEU A 9 -13.56 16.53 18.72
CA LEU A 9 -13.21 17.95 18.77
C LEU A 9 -12.37 18.38 17.56
N LEU A 10 -11.40 17.55 17.16
CA LEU A 10 -10.53 17.82 16.01
C LEU A 10 -11.31 17.85 14.69
N VAL A 11 -12.34 17.01 14.54
CA VAL A 11 -13.23 17.06 13.36
C VAL A 11 -14.14 18.28 13.42
N LYS A 12 -14.75 18.56 14.56
CA LYS A 12 -15.64 19.72 14.77
C LYS A 12 -14.95 21.06 14.48
N ARG A 13 -13.60 21.08 14.60
CA ARG A 13 -12.76 22.26 14.37
C ARG A 13 -12.01 22.24 13.05
N ASP A 14 -12.43 21.37 12.13
CA ASP A 14 -11.89 21.24 10.77
C ASP A 14 -10.39 20.88 10.67
N PHE A 15 -9.78 20.33 11.75
CA PHE A 15 -8.43 19.79 11.67
C PHE A 15 -8.39 18.50 10.85
N PHE A 16 -9.46 17.72 10.85
CA PHE A 16 -9.59 16.46 10.09
C PHE A 16 -10.98 16.32 9.48
N SER A 17 -11.05 15.71 8.29
CA SER A 17 -12.32 15.50 7.57
C SER A 17 -13.17 14.35 8.14
N SER A 18 -12.60 13.46 8.98
CA SER A 18 -13.34 12.38 9.64
C SER A 18 -12.73 12.03 11.00
N ARG A 19 -13.54 11.37 11.83
CA ARG A 19 -13.14 10.90 13.16
C ARG A 19 -12.07 9.81 13.09
N GLU A 20 -12.12 8.98 12.07
CA GLU A 20 -11.13 7.93 11.80
C GLU A 20 -9.77 8.54 11.49
N LYS A 21 -9.71 9.59 10.66
CA LYS A 21 -8.48 10.35 10.36
C LYS A 21 -7.93 11.02 11.63
N ALA A 22 -8.78 11.63 12.43
CA ALA A 22 -8.38 12.23 13.71
C ALA A 22 -7.81 11.18 14.67
N LYS A 23 -8.46 10.01 14.81
CA LYS A 23 -7.95 8.90 15.62
C LYS A 23 -6.59 8.40 15.15
N ALA A 24 -6.43 8.22 13.84
CA ALA A 24 -5.16 7.77 13.26
C ALA A 24 -4.02 8.77 13.56
N ALA A 25 -4.28 10.07 13.43
CA ALA A 25 -3.32 11.11 13.73
C ALA A 25 -2.94 11.15 15.22
N ILE A 26 -3.90 10.99 16.13
CA ILE A 26 -3.65 10.96 17.58
C ILE A 26 -2.82 9.71 17.96
N ILE A 27 -3.20 8.53 17.47
CA ILE A 27 -2.49 7.27 17.73
C ILE A 27 -1.09 7.29 17.09
N GLY A 28 -0.96 7.95 15.94
CA GLY A 28 0.31 8.15 15.23
C GLY A 28 1.21 9.22 15.84
N GLU A 29 0.89 9.72 17.04
CA GLU A 29 1.68 10.73 17.76
C GLU A 29 1.83 12.07 17.01
N ASN A 30 0.87 12.39 16.14
CA ASN A 30 0.90 13.61 15.30
C ASN A 30 0.13 14.79 15.90
N ILE A 31 -0.30 14.69 17.16
CA ILE A 31 -1.07 15.75 17.83
C ILE A 31 -0.38 16.15 19.13
N ARG A 32 -0.09 17.43 19.30
CA ARG A 32 0.23 18.03 20.59
C ARG A 32 -0.90 18.94 21.05
N ILE A 33 -1.17 18.89 22.34
CA ILE A 33 -2.07 19.81 23.00
C ILE A 33 -1.27 20.53 24.10
N CYS A 34 -1.20 21.85 24.02
CA CYS A 34 -0.36 22.65 24.93
C CYS A 34 1.09 22.14 25.00
N ASN A 35 1.71 21.86 23.87
CA ASN A 35 3.07 21.29 23.70
C ASN A 35 3.26 19.86 24.24
N MET A 36 2.21 19.17 24.72
CA MET A 36 2.27 17.79 25.18
C MET A 36 1.69 16.85 24.12
N LEU A 37 2.43 15.79 23.79
CA LEU A 37 2.03 14.77 22.83
C LEU A 37 0.79 14.02 23.34
N GLU A 38 -0.24 13.91 22.51
CA GLU A 38 -1.47 13.19 22.83
C GLU A 38 -1.59 11.90 22.00
N THR A 39 -1.80 10.79 22.69
CA THR A 39 -1.88 9.46 22.07
C THR A 39 -3.23 8.77 22.27
N LYS A 40 -4.15 9.41 23.03
CA LYS A 40 -5.45 8.83 23.39
C LYS A 40 -6.60 9.57 22.72
N PRO A 41 -7.21 9.01 21.65
CA PRO A 41 -8.33 9.66 20.93
C PRO A 41 -9.54 9.97 21.80
N GLY A 42 -9.77 9.14 22.82
CA GLY A 42 -10.89 9.28 23.76
C GLY A 42 -10.65 10.27 24.90
N LYS A 43 -9.47 10.90 25.02
CA LYS A 43 -9.21 11.90 26.04
C LYS A 43 -10.13 13.10 25.82
N THR A 44 -10.74 13.59 26.91
CA THR A 44 -11.71 14.69 26.83
C THR A 44 -11.07 16.02 27.21
N PHE A 45 -11.41 17.04 26.46
CA PHE A 45 -11.00 18.43 26.69
C PHE A 45 -12.25 19.31 26.85
N ASP A 46 -12.10 20.41 27.56
CA ASP A 46 -13.13 21.43 27.66
C ASP A 46 -13.10 22.28 26.38
N GLU A 47 -14.25 22.33 25.69
CA GLU A 47 -14.36 23.04 24.42
C GLU A 47 -14.06 24.53 24.51
N ASP A 48 -14.43 25.13 25.63
CA ASP A 48 -14.31 26.58 25.83
C ASP A 48 -12.88 27.00 26.22
N THR A 49 -12.10 26.09 26.81
CA THR A 49 -10.73 26.38 27.28
C THR A 49 -9.64 25.93 26.35
N LEU A 50 -9.89 24.95 25.48
CA LEU A 50 -8.94 24.50 24.46
C LEU A 50 -9.13 25.34 23.19
N SER A 51 -8.29 26.32 22.96
CA SER A 51 -8.28 27.10 21.71
C SER A 51 -7.51 26.40 20.60
N ASN A 52 -7.72 26.79 19.33
CA ASN A 52 -7.08 26.14 18.18
C ASN A 52 -5.55 26.33 18.16
N ASP A 53 -5.04 27.43 18.69
CA ASP A 53 -3.61 27.70 18.85
C ASP A 53 -2.90 26.82 19.88
N MET A 54 -3.67 26.17 20.77
CA MET A 54 -3.16 25.15 21.70
C MET A 54 -3.06 23.76 21.06
N ILE A 55 -3.58 23.59 19.86
CA ILE A 55 -3.57 22.33 19.10
C ILE A 55 -2.51 22.43 18.01
N GLU A 56 -1.44 21.68 18.17
CA GLU A 56 -0.37 21.60 17.18
C GLU A 56 -0.44 20.25 16.47
N LEU A 57 -0.53 20.26 15.15
CA LEU A 57 -0.29 19.07 14.33
C LEU A 57 1.22 18.87 14.27
N VAL A 58 1.70 17.83 14.96
CA VAL A 58 3.12 17.50 15.04
C VAL A 58 3.38 16.36 14.08
N GLY A 59 4.21 16.60 13.16
CA GLY A 59 4.59 15.60 12.15
C GLY A 59 4.59 16.26 10.78
N GLU A 60 5.44 15.77 9.93
CA GLU A 60 5.36 16.07 8.52
C GLU A 60 3.93 15.79 8.07
N THR A 61 3.30 16.74 7.42
CA THR A 61 2.08 16.45 6.65
C THR A 61 2.39 15.20 5.86
N LEU A 62 1.59 14.12 6.07
CA LEU A 62 1.85 12.86 5.38
C LEU A 62 2.13 13.20 3.91
N LYS A 63 3.28 12.79 3.40
CA LYS A 63 3.69 13.04 2.01
C LYS A 63 2.59 12.60 1.03
N TYR A 64 1.87 11.56 1.41
CA TYR A 64 0.75 10.97 0.67
C TYR A 64 -0.52 10.96 1.51
N VAL A 65 -1.68 10.80 0.89
CA VAL A 65 -3.00 10.74 1.57
C VAL A 65 -3.09 9.64 2.62
N SER A 66 -2.17 8.66 2.59
CA SER A 66 -1.99 7.65 3.65
C SER A 66 -0.54 7.15 3.71
N ARG A 67 -0.17 6.51 4.84
CA ARG A 67 1.15 5.86 5.00
C ARG A 67 1.43 4.77 3.95
N GLY A 68 0.38 4.26 3.30
CA GLY A 68 0.53 3.31 2.20
C GLY A 68 1.46 3.82 1.11
N GLY A 69 1.38 5.10 0.75
CA GLY A 69 2.25 5.70 -0.27
C GLY A 69 3.75 5.52 -0.04
N LEU A 70 4.20 5.49 1.23
CA LEU A 70 5.61 5.25 1.59
C LEU A 70 6.10 3.86 1.16
N LYS A 71 5.20 2.86 1.09
CA LYS A 71 5.55 1.51 0.65
C LYS A 71 5.87 1.49 -0.84
N LEU A 72 5.04 2.14 -1.65
CA LEU A 72 5.28 2.24 -3.10
C LEU A 72 6.47 3.14 -3.39
N GLU A 73 6.63 4.24 -2.68
CA GLU A 73 7.82 5.11 -2.78
C GLU A 73 9.11 4.31 -2.59
N LYS A 74 9.17 3.48 -1.54
CA LYS A 74 10.31 2.59 -1.30
C LYS A 74 10.60 1.66 -2.49
N ALA A 75 9.55 1.13 -3.13
CA ALA A 75 9.72 0.30 -4.33
C ALA A 75 10.24 1.11 -5.51
N ILE A 76 9.68 2.30 -5.76
CA ILE A 76 10.10 3.21 -6.83
C ILE A 76 11.59 3.55 -6.68
N GLU A 77 12.03 3.94 -5.49
CA GLU A 77 13.43 4.26 -5.20
C GLU A 77 14.34 3.03 -5.33
N THR A 78 13.94 1.89 -4.72
CA THR A 78 14.78 0.67 -4.68
C THR A 78 14.97 0.08 -6.07
N PHE A 79 13.93 0.07 -6.89
CA PHE A 79 13.93 -0.56 -8.21
C PHE A 79 14.11 0.44 -9.36
N THR A 80 14.27 1.73 -9.06
CA THR A 80 14.46 2.81 -10.04
C THR A 80 13.34 2.82 -11.07
N ILE A 81 12.08 2.82 -10.61
CA ILE A 81 10.89 2.78 -11.47
C ILE A 81 10.56 4.19 -11.95
N ASP A 82 10.44 4.37 -13.27
CA ASP A 82 9.96 5.62 -13.88
C ASP A 82 8.47 5.52 -14.18
N LEU A 83 7.70 6.44 -13.63
CA LEU A 83 6.24 6.54 -13.83
C LEU A 83 5.82 7.74 -14.67
N SER A 84 6.77 8.51 -15.22
CA SER A 84 6.50 9.72 -16.00
C SER A 84 5.59 9.42 -17.18
N ASP A 85 4.44 10.09 -17.23
CA ASP A 85 3.40 9.96 -18.27
C ASP A 85 2.82 8.54 -18.45
N LYS A 86 3.04 7.64 -17.48
CA LYS A 86 2.59 6.25 -17.52
C LYS A 86 1.09 6.11 -17.22
N ILE A 87 0.48 5.10 -17.85
CA ILE A 87 -0.86 4.62 -17.53
C ILE A 87 -0.72 3.56 -16.44
N CYS A 88 -1.22 3.86 -15.25
CA CYS A 88 -1.02 3.06 -14.05
C CYS A 88 -2.33 2.50 -13.51
N MET A 89 -2.24 1.47 -12.67
CA MET A 89 -3.37 0.96 -11.89
C MET A 89 -2.96 0.71 -10.44
N ASP A 90 -3.82 1.11 -9.52
CA ASP A 90 -3.72 0.84 -8.08
C ASP A 90 -4.77 -0.21 -7.70
N ILE A 91 -4.33 -1.44 -7.42
CA ILE A 91 -5.19 -2.57 -7.08
C ILE A 91 -5.26 -2.71 -5.57
N GLY A 92 -6.41 -2.39 -4.99
CA GLY A 92 -6.61 -2.24 -3.55
C GLY A 92 -6.32 -0.81 -3.10
N ALA A 93 -6.85 0.17 -3.83
CA ALA A 93 -6.52 1.58 -3.64
C ALA A 93 -6.87 2.13 -2.25
N SER A 94 -7.96 1.66 -1.63
CA SER A 94 -8.42 2.14 -0.32
C SER A 94 -8.48 3.68 -0.29
N THR A 95 -7.79 4.34 0.64
CA THR A 95 -7.71 5.81 0.71
C THR A 95 -6.88 6.45 -0.42
N GLY A 96 -6.18 5.66 -1.25
CA GLY A 96 -5.42 6.14 -2.40
C GLY A 96 -3.95 6.45 -2.13
N GLY A 97 -3.34 5.82 -1.12
CA GLY A 97 -1.92 6.06 -0.81
C GLY A 97 -0.99 5.75 -1.96
N PHE A 98 -1.19 4.63 -2.65
CA PHE A 98 -0.40 4.26 -3.82
C PHE A 98 -0.77 5.12 -5.03
N THR A 99 -2.04 5.40 -5.24
CA THR A 99 -2.52 6.33 -6.27
C THR A 99 -1.84 7.70 -6.15
N ASP A 100 -1.84 8.32 -4.96
CA ASP A 100 -1.19 9.61 -4.70
C ASP A 100 0.33 9.54 -4.93
N CYS A 101 0.96 8.43 -4.53
CA CYS A 101 2.38 8.20 -4.80
C CYS A 101 2.68 8.14 -6.30
N MET A 102 1.88 7.42 -7.09
CA MET A 102 2.05 7.36 -8.54
C MET A 102 1.88 8.73 -9.20
N LEU A 103 0.85 9.49 -8.81
CA LEU A 103 0.59 10.83 -9.35
C LEU A 103 1.72 11.81 -9.03
N GLN A 104 2.27 11.77 -7.80
CA GLN A 104 3.39 12.61 -7.40
C GLN A 104 4.71 12.21 -8.09
N ASN A 105 4.83 10.96 -8.56
CA ASN A 105 5.95 10.49 -9.39
C ASN A 105 5.67 10.59 -10.90
N GLY A 106 4.70 11.41 -11.32
CA GLY A 106 4.50 11.81 -12.70
C GLY A 106 3.56 10.92 -13.51
N ALA A 107 2.81 9.99 -12.90
CA ALA A 107 1.84 9.18 -13.64
C ALA A 107 0.83 10.06 -14.40
N GLY A 108 0.64 9.74 -15.67
CA GLY A 108 -0.28 10.46 -16.55
C GLY A 108 -1.74 10.07 -16.31
N LYS A 109 -1.98 8.82 -15.88
CA LYS A 109 -3.32 8.30 -15.55
C LYS A 109 -3.21 7.18 -14.52
N VAL A 110 -4.14 7.12 -13.56
CA VAL A 110 -4.20 6.05 -12.56
C VAL A 110 -5.63 5.52 -12.43
N TYR A 111 -5.82 4.24 -12.70
CA TYR A 111 -7.04 3.51 -12.39
C TYR A 111 -6.97 3.04 -10.93
N SER A 112 -7.81 3.60 -10.06
CA SER A 112 -7.84 3.28 -8.62
C SER A 112 -8.96 2.28 -8.35
N VAL A 113 -8.61 1.00 -8.18
CA VAL A 113 -9.55 -0.12 -8.06
C VAL A 113 -9.65 -0.57 -6.61
N ASP A 114 -10.86 -0.60 -6.06
CA ASP A 114 -11.13 -1.16 -4.73
C ASP A 114 -12.50 -1.83 -4.66
N VAL A 115 -12.66 -2.84 -3.81
CA VAL A 115 -13.95 -3.49 -3.54
C VAL A 115 -14.83 -2.66 -2.61
N GLY A 116 -14.24 -1.75 -1.84
CA GLY A 116 -14.93 -0.82 -0.95
C GLY A 116 -15.59 0.33 -1.70
N HIS A 117 -16.33 1.13 -0.97
CA HIS A 117 -17.02 2.32 -1.48
C HIS A 117 -16.66 3.52 -0.61
N ASP A 118 -16.63 4.71 -1.21
CA ASP A 118 -16.42 5.99 -0.53
C ASP A 118 -15.11 6.03 0.31
N GLN A 119 -14.05 5.36 -0.16
CA GLN A 119 -12.78 5.27 0.55
C GLN A 119 -11.74 6.24 0.00
N LEU A 120 -11.74 6.47 -1.32
CA LEU A 120 -10.71 7.26 -1.99
C LEU A 120 -10.74 8.72 -1.48
N ASP A 121 -9.57 9.28 -1.19
CA ASP A 121 -9.47 10.64 -0.68
C ASP A 121 -10.01 11.66 -1.70
N LYS A 122 -10.74 12.68 -1.20
CA LYS A 122 -11.37 13.69 -2.05
C LYS A 122 -10.37 14.39 -2.98
N LYS A 123 -9.15 14.64 -2.51
CA LYS A 123 -8.08 15.23 -3.33
C LYS A 123 -7.82 14.40 -4.60
N LEU A 124 -7.93 13.08 -4.51
CA LEU A 124 -7.71 12.17 -5.63
C LEU A 124 -8.95 12.05 -6.51
N LEU A 125 -10.14 12.09 -5.92
CA LEU A 125 -11.40 12.14 -6.69
C LEU A 125 -11.49 13.40 -7.55
N ASP A 126 -10.91 14.50 -7.11
CA ASP A 126 -10.90 15.80 -7.83
C ASP A 126 -9.74 15.87 -8.87
N ASP A 127 -8.80 14.92 -8.92
CA ASP A 127 -7.70 14.88 -9.90
C ASP A 127 -8.16 14.21 -11.21
N SER A 128 -8.12 14.95 -12.32
CA SER A 128 -8.57 14.48 -13.63
C SER A 128 -7.78 13.29 -14.20
N ARG A 129 -6.62 12.97 -13.63
CA ARG A 129 -5.81 11.80 -14.00
C ARG A 129 -6.28 10.52 -13.33
N VAL A 130 -7.15 10.60 -12.32
CA VAL A 130 -7.64 9.46 -11.55
C VAL A 130 -8.95 8.95 -12.14
N ILE A 131 -9.00 7.67 -12.40
CA ILE A 131 -10.23 6.94 -12.73
C ILE A 131 -10.63 6.10 -11.52
N ASN A 132 -11.62 6.57 -10.78
CA ASN A 132 -12.13 5.85 -9.62
C ASN A 132 -12.95 4.63 -10.03
N MET A 133 -12.55 3.44 -9.56
CA MET A 133 -13.20 2.15 -9.79
C MET A 133 -13.52 1.46 -8.44
N GLU A 134 -14.20 2.17 -7.56
CA GLU A 134 -14.70 1.62 -6.30
C GLU A 134 -15.89 0.66 -6.51
N GLY A 135 -16.06 -0.28 -5.57
CA GLY A 135 -17.07 -1.34 -5.66
C GLY A 135 -16.74 -2.43 -6.68
N VAL A 136 -15.51 -2.45 -7.18
CA VAL A 136 -15.07 -3.36 -8.23
C VAL A 136 -14.15 -4.44 -7.66
N ASN A 137 -14.51 -5.71 -7.87
CA ASN A 137 -13.66 -6.82 -7.50
C ASN A 137 -12.66 -7.12 -8.62
N PHE A 138 -11.41 -6.80 -8.39
CA PHE A 138 -10.33 -6.93 -9.38
C PHE A 138 -10.22 -8.33 -9.99
N ARG A 139 -10.57 -9.40 -9.27
CA ARG A 139 -10.54 -10.78 -9.82
C ARG A 139 -11.36 -10.97 -11.08
N TYR A 140 -12.33 -10.12 -11.31
CA TYR A 140 -13.27 -10.20 -12.44
C TYR A 140 -13.06 -9.10 -13.48
N ILE A 141 -12.05 -8.23 -13.29
CA ILE A 141 -11.68 -7.21 -14.28
C ILE A 141 -11.04 -7.89 -15.49
N GLY A 142 -11.46 -7.45 -16.67
CA GLY A 142 -10.89 -7.84 -17.95
C GLY A 142 -10.54 -6.66 -18.83
N GLU A 143 -10.05 -6.94 -20.02
CA GLU A 143 -9.66 -5.90 -20.99
C GLU A 143 -10.83 -5.02 -21.45
N SER A 144 -12.08 -5.48 -21.31
CA SER A 144 -13.26 -4.68 -21.59
C SER A 144 -13.51 -3.57 -20.57
N ASP A 145 -13.03 -3.74 -19.34
CA ASP A 145 -13.22 -2.80 -18.26
C ASP A 145 -12.13 -1.72 -18.21
N VAL A 146 -10.97 -2.04 -18.80
CA VAL A 146 -9.82 -1.14 -18.88
C VAL A 146 -9.43 -1.03 -20.36
N PRO A 147 -9.82 0.07 -21.04
CA PRO A 147 -9.69 0.18 -22.49
C PRO A 147 -8.24 0.37 -22.98
N GLU A 148 -7.30 0.56 -22.06
CA GLU A 148 -5.90 0.84 -22.34
C GLU A 148 -5.01 -0.19 -21.64
N LYS A 149 -3.91 -0.60 -22.30
CA LYS A 149 -2.89 -1.42 -21.65
C LYS A 149 -2.09 -0.59 -20.67
N LEU A 150 -1.78 -1.18 -19.52
CA LEU A 150 -1.08 -0.55 -18.42
C LEU A 150 0.44 -0.61 -18.62
N ASP A 151 1.11 0.50 -18.35
CA ASP A 151 2.57 0.55 -18.22
C ASP A 151 3.01 0.00 -16.86
N PHE A 152 2.21 0.28 -15.82
CA PHE A 152 2.54 -0.09 -14.45
C PHE A 152 1.29 -0.43 -13.65
N ALA A 153 1.41 -1.39 -12.71
CA ALA A 153 0.38 -1.66 -11.72
C ALA A 153 0.99 -1.81 -10.32
N SER A 154 0.25 -1.42 -9.30
CA SER A 154 0.58 -1.68 -7.90
C SER A 154 -0.51 -2.50 -7.23
N VAL A 155 -0.14 -3.32 -6.22
CA VAL A 155 -1.07 -4.19 -5.49
C VAL A 155 -0.85 -4.07 -3.99
N ASP A 156 -1.85 -3.57 -3.27
CA ASP A 156 -1.91 -3.58 -1.79
C ASP A 156 -3.28 -4.12 -1.31
N VAL A 157 -3.53 -5.40 -1.52
CA VAL A 157 -4.79 -6.06 -1.15
C VAL A 157 -4.70 -6.73 0.22
N SER A 158 -5.85 -6.91 0.88
CA SER A 158 -5.96 -7.58 2.18
C SER A 158 -6.99 -8.71 2.13
N PHE A 159 -6.76 -9.74 2.97
CA PHE A 159 -7.64 -10.90 3.12
C PHE A 159 -7.78 -11.79 1.86
N ILE A 160 -6.85 -11.65 0.93
CA ILE A 160 -6.78 -12.43 -0.30
C ILE A 160 -5.31 -12.67 -0.67
N SER A 161 -5.02 -13.81 -1.28
CA SER A 161 -3.68 -14.12 -1.80
C SER A 161 -3.40 -13.36 -3.10
N LEU A 162 -2.16 -12.92 -3.28
CA LEU A 162 -1.66 -12.37 -4.54
C LEU A 162 -1.84 -13.32 -5.73
N LEU A 163 -1.84 -14.63 -5.46
CA LEU A 163 -2.07 -15.63 -6.50
C LEU A 163 -3.43 -15.54 -7.19
N MET A 164 -4.39 -14.85 -6.55
CA MET A 164 -5.71 -14.56 -7.14
C MET A 164 -5.74 -13.25 -7.93
N ILE A 165 -4.71 -12.42 -7.77
CA ILE A 165 -4.61 -11.09 -8.40
C ILE A 165 -3.68 -11.12 -9.61
N LEU A 166 -2.58 -11.87 -9.55
CA LEU A 166 -1.58 -11.92 -10.62
C LEU A 166 -2.14 -12.39 -11.98
N PRO A 167 -2.92 -13.50 -12.06
CA PRO A 167 -3.42 -13.96 -13.36
C PRO A 167 -4.31 -12.95 -14.09
N PRO A 168 -5.32 -12.29 -13.47
CA PRO A 168 -6.11 -11.28 -14.17
C PRO A 168 -5.34 -9.97 -14.46
N ALA A 169 -4.24 -9.69 -13.74
CA ALA A 169 -3.42 -8.50 -14.00
C ALA A 169 -2.55 -8.63 -15.25
N LEU A 170 -2.04 -9.84 -15.52
CA LEU A 170 -1.10 -10.07 -16.63
C LEU A 170 -1.61 -9.61 -18.01
N PRO A 171 -2.85 -9.93 -18.44
CA PRO A 171 -3.35 -9.48 -19.74
C PRO A 171 -3.56 -7.96 -19.81
N LEU A 172 -3.73 -7.27 -18.71
CA LEU A 172 -3.91 -5.81 -18.68
C LEU A 172 -2.60 -5.05 -18.92
N LEU A 173 -1.46 -5.66 -18.64
CA LEU A 173 -0.14 -5.05 -18.83
C LEU A 173 0.28 -5.01 -20.30
N LYS A 174 1.01 -3.96 -20.69
CA LYS A 174 1.80 -3.92 -21.92
C LYS A 174 2.87 -5.03 -21.90
N ASP A 175 3.51 -5.33 -23.03
CA ASP A 175 4.54 -6.37 -23.10
C ASP A 175 5.80 -6.04 -22.30
N ASP A 176 6.10 -4.75 -22.12
CA ASP A 176 7.12 -4.22 -21.21
C ASP A 176 6.54 -3.72 -19.87
N GLY A 177 5.25 -3.96 -19.64
CA GLY A 177 4.56 -3.52 -18.45
C GLY A 177 5.09 -4.17 -17.17
N GLN A 178 5.05 -3.42 -16.10
CA GLN A 178 5.64 -3.78 -14.82
C GLN A 178 4.62 -3.66 -13.68
N MET A 179 4.89 -4.34 -12.57
CA MET A 179 4.07 -4.16 -11.39
C MET A 179 4.84 -4.36 -10.08
N VAL A 180 4.40 -3.69 -9.03
CA VAL A 180 4.86 -3.89 -7.66
C VAL A 180 3.72 -4.45 -6.83
N CYS A 181 3.97 -5.59 -6.17
CA CYS A 181 2.98 -6.18 -5.28
C CYS A 181 3.49 -6.21 -3.85
N LEU A 182 2.61 -5.89 -2.91
CA LEU A 182 2.87 -6.04 -1.50
C LEU A 182 2.56 -7.48 -1.06
N ILE A 183 3.60 -8.22 -0.67
CA ILE A 183 3.45 -9.56 -0.08
C ILE A 183 3.16 -9.39 1.41
N LYS A 184 2.01 -9.88 1.84
CA LYS A 184 1.57 -9.86 3.23
C LYS A 184 1.59 -11.28 3.79
N PRO A 185 2.62 -11.68 4.55
CA PRO A 185 2.77 -13.06 5.01
C PRO A 185 1.53 -13.60 5.73
N GLN A 186 0.81 -12.77 6.45
CA GLN A 186 -0.41 -13.17 7.16
C GLN A 186 -1.56 -13.64 6.27
N PHE A 187 -1.55 -13.30 4.97
CA PHE A 187 -2.56 -13.73 4.00
C PHE A 187 -2.06 -14.85 3.06
N GLU A 188 -0.76 -15.17 3.12
CA GLU A 188 -0.11 -16.15 2.24
C GLU A 188 0.36 -17.41 2.97
N ALA A 189 0.66 -17.33 4.27
CA ALA A 189 1.37 -18.38 5.01
C ALA A 189 0.50 -19.60 5.41
N GLY A 190 -0.82 -19.52 5.23
CA GLY A 190 -1.75 -20.49 5.82
C GLY A 190 -2.05 -20.22 7.30
N ARG A 191 -3.25 -20.59 7.75
CA ARG A 191 -3.77 -20.25 9.10
C ARG A 191 -2.91 -20.80 10.23
N GLU A 192 -2.29 -21.97 10.05
CA GLU A 192 -1.44 -22.65 11.01
C GLU A 192 -0.16 -21.89 11.33
N ASN A 193 0.30 -21.04 10.41
CA ASN A 193 1.52 -20.25 10.54
C ASN A 193 1.27 -18.82 11.04
N VAL A 194 -0.01 -18.44 11.22
CA VAL A 194 -0.40 -17.11 11.69
C VAL A 194 -0.65 -17.18 13.20
N GLY A 195 0.07 -16.37 13.96
CA GLY A 195 -0.08 -16.30 15.42
C GLY A 195 -1.45 -15.76 15.85
N LYS A 196 -1.81 -15.95 17.12
CA LYS A 196 -3.11 -15.55 17.72
C LYS A 196 -3.49 -14.07 17.52
N LYS A 197 -2.50 -13.20 17.28
CA LYS A 197 -2.70 -11.76 17.01
C LYS A 197 -2.68 -11.41 15.51
N GLY A 198 -2.78 -12.40 14.62
CA GLY A 198 -2.73 -12.15 13.17
C GLY A 198 -1.33 -11.84 12.64
N VAL A 199 -0.25 -12.17 13.38
CA VAL A 199 1.13 -11.83 13.02
C VAL A 199 1.93 -13.10 12.72
N VAL A 200 2.62 -13.11 11.58
CA VAL A 200 3.65 -14.09 11.22
C VAL A 200 5.00 -13.55 11.69
N LYS A 201 5.72 -14.32 12.50
CA LYS A 201 7.01 -13.89 13.10
C LYS A 201 8.20 -14.72 12.65
N ASP A 202 7.97 -15.96 12.21
CA ASP A 202 9.04 -16.87 11.83
C ASP A 202 9.63 -16.48 10.47
N ARG A 203 10.93 -16.17 10.47
CA ARG A 203 11.70 -15.83 9.27
C ARG A 203 11.64 -16.91 8.19
N LYS A 204 11.62 -18.18 8.59
CA LYS A 204 11.54 -19.31 7.63
C LYS A 204 10.22 -19.30 6.89
N ILE A 205 9.13 -18.91 7.58
CA ILE A 205 7.81 -18.76 6.96
C ILE A 205 7.82 -17.58 6.00
N HIS A 206 8.42 -16.43 6.37
CA HIS A 206 8.57 -15.30 5.45
C HIS A 206 9.34 -15.69 4.18
N ILE A 207 10.48 -16.39 4.34
CA ILE A 207 11.28 -16.88 3.21
C ILE A 207 10.46 -17.82 2.31
N SER A 208 9.71 -18.75 2.92
CA SER A 208 8.87 -19.70 2.18
C SER A 208 7.74 -18.99 1.43
N VAL A 209 7.09 -18.01 2.06
CA VAL A 209 6.02 -17.22 1.45
C VAL A 209 6.54 -16.43 0.24
N ILE A 210 7.63 -15.69 0.40
CA ILE A 210 8.22 -14.89 -0.69
C ILE A 210 8.63 -15.81 -1.84
N GLY A 211 9.32 -16.93 -1.55
CA GLY A 211 9.70 -17.92 -2.56
C GLY A 211 8.49 -18.49 -3.30
N GLY A 212 7.45 -18.88 -2.57
CA GLY A 212 6.23 -19.41 -3.17
C GLY A 212 5.51 -18.39 -4.08
N ILE A 213 5.44 -17.12 -3.68
CA ILE A 213 4.87 -16.06 -4.53
C ILE A 213 5.74 -15.84 -5.78
N ALA A 214 7.07 -15.82 -5.65
CA ALA A 214 7.98 -15.65 -6.78
C ALA A 214 7.85 -16.80 -7.80
N ASP A 215 7.85 -18.05 -7.32
CA ASP A 215 7.73 -19.25 -8.17
C ASP A 215 6.38 -19.25 -8.92
N ASN A 216 5.28 -18.94 -8.24
CA ASN A 216 3.97 -18.87 -8.87
C ASN A 216 3.84 -17.69 -9.85
N ALA A 217 4.41 -16.51 -9.53
CA ALA A 217 4.43 -15.39 -10.47
C ALA A 217 5.13 -15.78 -11.77
N GLN A 218 6.26 -16.49 -11.70
CA GLN A 218 6.95 -17.02 -12.89
C GLN A 218 6.10 -18.03 -13.65
N ALA A 219 5.42 -18.92 -12.94
CA ALA A 219 4.52 -19.90 -13.56
C ALA A 219 3.33 -19.24 -14.29
N PHE A 220 2.88 -18.07 -13.83
CA PHE A 220 1.84 -17.28 -14.49
C PHE A 220 2.35 -16.46 -15.68
N GLY A 221 3.66 -16.39 -15.93
CA GLY A 221 4.25 -15.66 -17.05
C GLY A 221 4.87 -14.30 -16.67
N PHE A 222 5.05 -14.03 -15.39
CA PHE A 222 5.82 -12.87 -14.95
C PHE A 222 7.32 -13.17 -14.85
N LYS A 223 8.14 -12.14 -14.94
CA LYS A 223 9.55 -12.15 -14.56
C LYS A 223 9.68 -11.47 -13.20
N VAL A 224 10.42 -12.07 -12.27
CA VAL A 224 10.72 -11.42 -10.99
C VAL A 224 11.96 -10.54 -11.19
N LEU A 225 11.77 -9.22 -11.10
CA LEU A 225 12.81 -8.20 -11.34
C LEU A 225 13.51 -7.77 -10.05
N GLY A 226 12.86 -7.91 -8.89
CA GLY A 226 13.44 -7.54 -7.62
C GLY A 226 12.55 -7.87 -6.43
N ILE A 227 13.16 -7.92 -5.24
CA ILE A 227 12.47 -8.01 -3.95
C ILE A 227 13.05 -6.99 -2.98
N SER A 228 12.18 -6.50 -2.09
CA SER A 228 12.55 -5.62 -0.99
C SER A 228 11.54 -5.80 0.16
N PHE A 229 11.57 -4.94 1.15
CA PHE A 229 10.57 -4.91 2.21
C PHE A 229 9.99 -3.52 2.39
N SER A 230 8.76 -3.47 2.91
CA SER A 230 8.07 -2.23 3.23
C SER A 230 8.81 -1.46 4.33
N PRO A 231 8.97 -0.13 4.21
CA PRO A 231 9.61 0.67 5.26
C PRO A 231 8.75 0.81 6.51
N VAL A 232 7.48 0.41 6.43
CA VAL A 232 6.52 0.47 7.53
C VAL A 232 5.83 -0.88 7.71
N ARG A 233 5.57 -1.25 8.97
CA ARG A 233 4.79 -2.44 9.29
C ARG A 233 3.32 -2.26 8.94
N GLY A 234 2.65 -3.37 8.64
CA GLY A 234 1.19 -3.42 8.53
C GLY A 234 0.49 -3.08 9.86
N PRO A 235 -0.84 -2.84 9.82
CA PRO A 235 -1.61 -2.38 10.99
C PRO A 235 -1.48 -3.26 12.23
N GLU A 236 -1.36 -4.58 12.05
CA GLU A 236 -1.22 -5.56 13.14
C GLU A 236 0.26 -5.77 13.56
N GLY A 237 1.20 -5.07 12.92
CA GLY A 237 2.63 -5.17 13.17
C GLY A 237 3.35 -6.23 12.33
N ASN A 238 2.72 -6.77 11.29
CA ASN A 238 3.36 -7.65 10.33
C ASN A 238 4.45 -6.92 9.53
N ILE A 239 5.56 -7.60 9.26
CA ILE A 239 6.51 -7.21 8.24
C ILE A 239 5.90 -7.58 6.88
N GLU A 240 5.90 -6.64 5.95
CA GLU A 240 5.38 -6.81 4.61
C GLU A 240 6.53 -6.64 3.60
N TYR A 241 6.45 -7.34 2.47
CA TYR A 241 7.51 -7.35 1.47
C TYR A 241 7.03 -6.80 0.15
N LEU A 242 7.96 -6.36 -0.68
CA LEU A 242 7.72 -5.81 -2.00
C LEU A 242 8.32 -6.76 -3.03
N ILE A 243 7.51 -7.20 -3.98
CA ILE A 243 7.99 -7.94 -5.15
C ILE A 243 7.75 -7.09 -6.40
N TYR A 244 8.82 -6.92 -7.20
CA TYR A 244 8.80 -6.19 -8.46
C TYR A 244 8.77 -7.19 -9.60
N LEU A 245 7.77 -7.08 -10.46
CA LEU A 245 7.45 -8.01 -11.53
C LEU A 245 7.43 -7.27 -12.87
N GLY A 246 7.88 -7.94 -13.92
CA GLY A 246 7.69 -7.52 -15.31
C GLY A 246 6.88 -8.57 -16.05
N LYS A 247 6.11 -8.17 -17.06
CA LYS A 247 5.46 -9.12 -17.96
C LYS A 247 6.53 -9.90 -18.72
N GLY A 248 6.44 -11.23 -18.72
CA GLY A 248 7.32 -12.09 -19.51
C GLY A 248 7.04 -11.93 -21.00
N SER A 249 8.10 -11.89 -21.83
CA SER A 249 7.92 -12.03 -23.28
C SER A 249 7.64 -13.51 -23.61
N GLU A 250 6.84 -13.77 -24.63
CA GLU A 250 6.59 -15.12 -25.15
C GLU A 250 7.84 -15.76 -25.80
N ASP A 251 8.93 -15.01 -25.94
CA ASP A 251 10.18 -15.48 -26.51
C ASP A 251 10.91 -16.38 -25.52
N ILE A 252 10.73 -17.70 -25.69
CA ILE A 252 11.34 -18.78 -24.89
C ILE A 252 12.88 -18.72 -24.94
N ASN A 253 13.46 -18.00 -25.88
CA ASN A 253 14.90 -17.81 -26.06
C ASN A 253 15.44 -16.52 -25.42
N ALA A 254 14.57 -15.67 -24.87
CA ALA A 254 15.03 -14.55 -24.08
C ALA A 254 15.81 -15.08 -22.88
N ILE A 255 17.05 -14.66 -22.73
CA ILE A 255 17.98 -14.98 -21.63
C ILE A 255 17.17 -15.01 -20.33
N PRO A 256 17.26 -16.06 -19.51
CA PRO A 256 16.56 -16.10 -18.24
C PRO A 256 17.02 -14.88 -17.42
N TYR A 257 16.15 -13.87 -17.35
CA TYR A 257 16.36 -12.74 -16.45
C TYR A 257 16.53 -13.34 -15.06
N SER A 258 17.54 -12.89 -14.37
CA SER A 258 18.05 -13.41 -13.11
C SER A 258 16.93 -13.93 -12.22
N SER A 259 16.85 -15.24 -12.12
CA SER A 259 16.11 -15.88 -11.04
C SER A 259 16.58 -15.22 -9.74
N ILE A 260 15.66 -14.57 -9.01
CA ILE A 260 15.96 -14.17 -7.64
C ILE A 260 16.42 -15.42 -6.93
N HIS A 261 17.67 -15.42 -6.48
CA HIS A 261 18.21 -16.57 -5.80
C HIS A 261 17.64 -16.62 -4.38
N ARG A 262 17.51 -17.81 -3.86
CA ARG A 262 17.04 -18.01 -2.48
C ARG A 262 17.85 -17.19 -1.47
N ASN A 263 19.11 -16.90 -1.76
CA ASN A 263 19.97 -16.07 -0.93
C ASN A 263 19.48 -14.60 -0.88
N ASP A 264 19.01 -14.05 -2.00
CA ASP A 264 18.48 -12.67 -2.04
C ASP A 264 17.23 -12.55 -1.15
N ILE A 265 16.36 -13.58 -1.17
CA ILE A 265 15.19 -13.65 -0.29
C ILE A 265 15.62 -13.69 1.18
N ILE A 266 16.63 -14.49 1.52
CA ILE A 266 17.15 -14.59 2.88
C ILE A 266 17.68 -13.24 3.34
N GLU A 267 18.51 -12.57 2.53
CA GLU A 267 19.09 -11.26 2.85
C GLU A 267 17.99 -10.19 3.08
N VAL A 268 16.99 -10.15 2.23
CA VAL A 268 15.84 -9.21 2.38
C VAL A 268 15.07 -9.49 3.68
N VAL A 269 14.81 -10.76 4.00
CA VAL A 269 14.10 -11.13 5.24
C VAL A 269 14.93 -10.80 6.48
N GLU A 270 16.23 -11.08 6.47
CA GLU A 270 17.12 -10.75 7.60
C GLU A 270 17.22 -9.23 7.81
N SER A 271 17.35 -8.45 6.73
CA SER A 271 17.35 -6.98 6.80
C SER A 271 16.04 -6.43 7.36
N ALA A 272 14.91 -6.90 6.86
CA ALA A 272 13.58 -6.48 7.34
C ALA A 272 13.39 -6.75 8.83
N HIS A 273 13.82 -7.92 9.33
CA HIS A 273 13.73 -8.26 10.75
C HIS A 273 14.71 -7.52 11.65
N LYS A 274 15.74 -6.92 11.08
CA LYS A 274 16.73 -6.11 11.81
C LYS A 274 16.32 -4.64 11.90
N GLU A 275 15.70 -4.13 10.84
CA GLU A 275 15.36 -2.71 10.71
C GLU A 275 13.97 -2.37 11.27
N LEU A 276 13.05 -3.32 11.23
CA LEU A 276 11.69 -3.18 11.71
C LEU A 276 11.46 -3.97 13.01
#